data_a6949f988e9be600f79fe366f5776a7d
#
_entry.id   a6949f988e9be600f79fe366f5776a7d
#
_cell.length_a   1.000
_cell.length_b   1.000
_cell.length_c   1.000
_cell.angle_alpha   90.00
_cell.angle_beta   90.00
_cell.angle_gamma   90.00
#
_symmetry.space_group_name_H-M   'P 1'
#
loop_
_entity.id
_entity.type
_entity.pdbx_description
1 polymer ?
#
loop_
_entity_poly.entity_id
_entity_poly.type
_entity_poly.pdbx_seq_one_letter_code
_entity_poly.pdbx_strand_id
1 'polypeptide(L)'
;NVIGSVRDLSDPMKVDHVRQHAIDLDCTSRLELIEGDVLDADGWTEKLSGCDGLFHTATVYSNSKSAQIIIDTANKGTTHLFTAAKEAKIPRVIYTSSVAAIGSLPKGREKTEEDWQTLRSSPYTVAKTESERLAWELAKKYDLDLRVINPGGVLGGGFVKPTPSVDYFPDAIQGKFPLAPKIPIPVVHVRDVARAHRRAFEVDEAEGRFIVAPHKNKTIADVCRTIREQFPETKSPRHAIPRSLMFIVVFQDWLMGMFGAERRMTRKAVKGYFKGDANLSSKKATEVLGMEWESFEICIRDTVEAFSE
;
A
#
# COMPACT_ATOMS: atom_id res chain seq x y z
N ASN A 1 -1.58 -10.99 -21.72
CA ASN A 1 -2.94 -11.21 -21.23
C ASN A 1 -2.91 -11.20 -19.71
N VAL A 2 -4.01 -10.78 -19.08
CA VAL A 2 -4.16 -10.71 -17.63
C VAL A 2 -5.43 -11.46 -17.22
N ILE A 3 -5.28 -12.37 -16.26
CA ILE A 3 -6.39 -12.99 -15.56
C ILE A 3 -6.47 -12.34 -14.18
N GLY A 4 -7.52 -11.54 -13.96
CA GLY A 4 -7.75 -10.84 -12.70
C GLY A 4 -8.76 -11.59 -11.84
N SER A 5 -8.41 -11.91 -10.59
CA SER A 5 -9.35 -12.54 -9.66
C SER A 5 -10.09 -11.51 -8.82
N VAL A 6 -11.39 -11.65 -8.70
CA VAL A 6 -12.27 -10.89 -7.80
C VAL A 6 -13.11 -11.86 -6.97
N ARG A 7 -13.52 -11.46 -5.79
CA ARG A 7 -14.30 -12.35 -4.89
C ARG A 7 -15.73 -12.60 -5.32
N ASP A 8 -16.25 -11.78 -6.23
CA ASP A 8 -17.63 -11.83 -6.67
C ASP A 8 -17.74 -11.04 -7.98
N LEU A 9 -17.98 -11.75 -9.07
CA LEU A 9 -18.12 -11.18 -10.42
C LEU A 9 -19.45 -10.45 -10.62
N SER A 10 -20.43 -10.69 -9.76
CA SER A 10 -21.74 -10.03 -9.82
C SER A 10 -21.76 -8.67 -9.11
N ASP A 11 -20.72 -8.34 -8.32
CA ASP A 11 -20.63 -7.07 -7.62
C ASP A 11 -19.96 -5.99 -8.50
N PRO A 12 -20.74 -5.02 -9.07
CA PRO A 12 -20.21 -3.97 -9.92
C PRO A 12 -19.06 -3.19 -9.28
N MET A 13 -19.12 -2.99 -7.96
CA MET A 13 -18.06 -2.30 -7.20
C MET A 13 -16.70 -2.99 -7.26
N LYS A 14 -16.65 -4.27 -7.63
CA LYS A 14 -15.40 -5.04 -7.75
C LYS A 14 -14.93 -5.18 -9.18
N VAL A 15 -15.81 -5.05 -10.17
CA VAL A 15 -15.50 -5.39 -11.55
C VAL A 15 -15.54 -4.21 -12.51
N ASP A 16 -16.47 -3.25 -12.34
CA ASP A 16 -16.72 -2.24 -13.37
C ASP A 16 -15.55 -1.30 -13.58
N HIS A 17 -14.87 -0.89 -12.51
CA HIS A 17 -13.69 -0.03 -12.62
C HIS A 17 -12.51 -0.71 -13.35
N VAL A 18 -12.35 -2.04 -13.17
CA VAL A 18 -11.31 -2.81 -13.88
C VAL A 18 -11.67 -2.97 -15.36
N ARG A 19 -12.95 -3.27 -15.66
CA ARG A 19 -13.44 -3.37 -17.03
C ARG A 19 -13.35 -2.03 -17.75
N GLN A 20 -13.76 -0.93 -17.09
CA GLN A 20 -13.68 0.41 -17.66
C GLN A 20 -12.23 0.77 -17.99
N HIS A 21 -11.29 0.49 -17.07
CA HIS A 21 -9.87 0.73 -17.32
C HIS A 21 -9.34 -0.06 -18.54
N ALA A 22 -9.82 -1.29 -18.75
CA ALA A 22 -9.46 -2.08 -19.93
C ALA A 22 -10.08 -1.50 -21.23
N ILE A 23 -11.27 -0.91 -21.15
CA ILE A 23 -11.92 -0.20 -22.26
C ILE A 23 -11.12 1.05 -22.62
N ASP A 24 -10.78 1.88 -21.63
CA ASP A 24 -10.04 3.13 -21.79
C ASP A 24 -8.65 2.91 -22.43
N LEU A 25 -8.06 1.75 -22.19
CA LEU A 25 -6.77 1.35 -22.75
C LEU A 25 -6.88 0.51 -24.04
N ASP A 26 -8.09 0.32 -24.60
CA ASP A 26 -8.34 -0.54 -25.78
C ASP A 26 -7.70 -1.93 -25.65
N CYS A 27 -7.85 -2.55 -24.47
CA CYS A 27 -7.26 -3.87 -24.18
C CYS A 27 -8.22 -4.89 -23.55
N THR A 28 -9.52 -4.72 -23.76
CA THR A 28 -10.58 -5.61 -23.22
C THR A 28 -10.37 -7.07 -23.59
N SER A 29 -9.90 -7.36 -24.80
CA SER A 29 -9.62 -8.73 -25.27
C SER A 29 -8.43 -9.40 -24.55
N ARG A 30 -7.66 -8.63 -23.78
CA ARG A 30 -6.52 -9.12 -23.00
C ARG A 30 -6.80 -9.23 -21.51
N LEU A 31 -8.00 -8.89 -21.06
CA LEU A 31 -8.45 -9.00 -19.68
C LEU A 31 -9.52 -10.08 -19.54
N GLU A 32 -9.26 -11.05 -18.69
CA GLU A 32 -10.23 -12.00 -18.18
C GLU A 32 -10.43 -11.76 -16.68
N LEU A 33 -11.67 -11.74 -16.20
CA LEU A 33 -11.98 -11.68 -14.78
C LEU A 33 -12.59 -13.01 -14.34
N ILE A 34 -12.02 -13.57 -13.27
CA ILE A 34 -12.46 -14.83 -12.66
C ILE A 34 -12.84 -14.62 -11.20
N GLU A 35 -13.66 -15.51 -10.68
CA GLU A 35 -14.01 -15.50 -9.26
C GLU A 35 -12.98 -16.26 -8.42
N GLY A 36 -12.54 -15.66 -7.30
CA GLY A 36 -11.60 -16.31 -6.39
C GLY A 36 -11.40 -15.52 -5.11
N ASP A 37 -11.54 -16.20 -3.96
CA ASP A 37 -11.15 -15.67 -2.65
C ASP A 37 -9.85 -16.34 -2.20
N VAL A 38 -8.85 -15.54 -1.84
CA VAL A 38 -7.56 -16.05 -1.35
C VAL A 38 -7.68 -16.82 -0.02
N LEU A 39 -8.81 -16.70 0.68
CA LEU A 39 -9.10 -17.47 1.89
C LEU A 39 -9.65 -18.85 1.59
N ASP A 40 -10.14 -19.08 0.38
CA ASP A 40 -10.49 -20.41 -0.10
C ASP A 40 -9.24 -21.02 -0.73
N ALA A 41 -8.86 -22.24 -0.31
CA ALA A 41 -7.70 -22.92 -0.82
C ALA A 41 -7.98 -23.61 -2.17
N ASP A 42 -9.26 -23.89 -2.45
CA ASP A 42 -9.65 -24.74 -3.56
C ASP A 42 -9.64 -23.99 -4.91
N GLY A 43 -9.27 -24.67 -5.96
CA GLY A 43 -9.35 -24.22 -7.35
C GLY A 43 -8.30 -23.20 -7.79
N TRP A 44 -7.37 -22.79 -6.92
CA TRP A 44 -6.30 -21.87 -7.35
C TRP A 44 -5.29 -22.51 -8.28
N THR A 45 -5.01 -23.79 -8.13
CA THR A 45 -4.08 -24.51 -9.02
C THR A 45 -4.58 -24.50 -10.45
N GLU A 46 -5.86 -24.80 -10.66
CA GLU A 46 -6.51 -24.74 -11.98
C GLU A 46 -6.54 -23.33 -12.56
N LYS A 47 -6.88 -22.33 -11.73
CA LYS A 47 -6.93 -20.92 -12.13
C LYS A 47 -5.56 -20.36 -12.53
N LEU A 48 -4.50 -20.88 -11.96
CA LEU A 48 -3.11 -20.51 -12.29
C LEU A 48 -2.50 -21.33 -13.40
N SER A 49 -3.14 -22.41 -13.81
CA SER A 49 -2.59 -23.32 -14.84
C SER A 49 -2.37 -22.58 -16.16
N GLY A 50 -1.16 -22.66 -16.70
CA GLY A 50 -0.77 -22.01 -17.96
C GLY A 50 -0.45 -20.52 -17.83
N CYS A 51 -0.45 -19.96 -16.63
CA CYS A 51 0.00 -18.59 -16.43
C CYS A 51 1.53 -18.49 -16.37
N ASP A 52 2.08 -17.41 -16.92
CA ASP A 52 3.52 -17.11 -16.91
C ASP A 52 4.00 -16.56 -15.56
N GLY A 53 3.10 -16.14 -14.69
CA GLY A 53 3.42 -15.61 -13.38
C GLY A 53 2.20 -15.26 -12.53
N LEU A 54 2.44 -15.05 -11.24
CA LEU A 54 1.45 -14.67 -10.26
C LEU A 54 1.78 -13.30 -9.65
N PHE A 55 0.83 -12.36 -9.72
CA PHE A 55 0.87 -11.10 -8.98
C PHE A 55 -0.04 -11.20 -7.75
N HIS A 56 0.54 -11.46 -6.59
CA HIS A 56 -0.22 -11.54 -5.35
C HIS A 56 -0.36 -10.15 -4.72
N THR A 57 -1.43 -9.45 -5.07
CA THR A 57 -1.75 -8.11 -4.55
C THR A 57 -2.81 -8.12 -3.45
N ALA A 58 -3.51 -9.24 -3.29
CA ALA A 58 -4.60 -9.36 -2.34
C ALA A 58 -4.13 -9.21 -0.89
N THR A 59 -4.75 -8.29 -0.15
CA THR A 59 -4.47 -8.09 1.28
C THR A 59 -5.68 -7.49 1.98
N VAL A 60 -5.76 -7.66 3.31
CA VAL A 60 -6.71 -6.90 4.13
C VAL A 60 -6.03 -5.62 4.59
N TYR A 61 -6.41 -4.51 3.98
CA TYR A 61 -5.97 -3.18 4.38
C TYR A 61 -7.13 -2.46 5.08
N SER A 62 -7.27 -2.66 6.39
CA SER A 62 -8.37 -2.14 7.20
C SER A 62 -7.88 -1.77 8.58
N ASN A 63 -8.36 -0.64 9.10
CA ASN A 63 -8.14 -0.21 10.47
C ASN A 63 -9.25 -0.71 11.42
N SER A 64 -10.38 -1.19 10.88
CA SER A 64 -11.58 -1.57 11.66
C SER A 64 -11.66 -3.05 12.03
N LYS A 65 -10.82 -3.91 11.43
CA LYS A 65 -10.82 -5.36 11.75
C LYS A 65 -9.88 -5.66 12.93
N SER A 66 -10.18 -6.74 13.67
CA SER A 66 -9.29 -7.20 14.73
C SER A 66 -7.89 -7.54 14.18
N ALA A 67 -6.88 -7.35 15.03
CA ALA A 67 -5.49 -7.66 14.68
C ALA A 67 -5.32 -9.08 14.14
N GLN A 68 -5.96 -10.05 14.81
CA GLN A 68 -5.84 -11.46 14.45
C GLN A 68 -6.44 -11.76 13.09
N ILE A 69 -7.60 -11.19 12.76
CA ILE A 69 -8.22 -11.37 11.43
C ILE A 69 -7.32 -10.85 10.32
N ILE A 70 -6.66 -9.71 10.53
CA ILE A 70 -5.77 -9.12 9.52
C ILE A 70 -4.55 -10.03 9.29
N ILE A 71 -3.94 -10.51 10.38
CA ILE A 71 -2.76 -11.39 10.33
C ILE A 71 -3.12 -12.74 9.70
N ASP A 72 -4.20 -13.38 10.18
CA ASP A 72 -4.61 -14.70 9.70
C ASP A 72 -4.99 -14.67 8.22
N THR A 73 -5.72 -13.63 7.78
CA THR A 73 -6.09 -13.47 6.37
C THR A 73 -4.85 -13.32 5.48
N ALA A 74 -3.87 -12.49 5.90
CA ALA A 74 -2.65 -12.32 5.14
C ALA A 74 -1.84 -13.63 5.04
N ASN A 75 -1.69 -14.35 6.15
CA ASN A 75 -0.92 -15.59 6.18
C ASN A 75 -1.61 -16.73 5.41
N LYS A 76 -2.93 -16.91 5.58
CA LYS A 76 -3.69 -17.94 4.85
C LYS A 76 -3.67 -17.67 3.35
N GLY A 77 -3.99 -16.45 2.91
CA GLY A 77 -3.97 -16.09 1.49
C GLY A 77 -2.60 -16.30 0.85
N THR A 78 -1.53 -15.92 1.55
CA THR A 78 -0.16 -16.17 1.09
C THR A 78 0.12 -17.68 0.97
N THR A 79 -0.27 -18.48 1.97
CA THR A 79 -0.06 -19.94 1.94
C THR A 79 -0.80 -20.60 0.78
N HIS A 80 -2.09 -20.28 0.59
CA HIS A 80 -2.91 -20.88 -0.46
C HIS A 80 -2.34 -20.57 -1.85
N LEU A 81 -2.05 -19.28 -2.13
CA LEU A 81 -1.56 -18.88 -3.44
C LEU A 81 -0.15 -19.40 -3.74
N PHE A 82 0.75 -19.46 -2.75
CA PHE A 82 2.10 -20.02 -2.98
C PHE A 82 2.07 -21.54 -3.17
N THR A 83 1.18 -22.23 -2.46
CA THR A 83 0.97 -23.68 -2.68
C THR A 83 0.43 -23.94 -4.08
N ALA A 84 -0.60 -23.21 -4.49
CA ALA A 84 -1.15 -23.30 -5.84
C ALA A 84 -0.15 -22.91 -6.93
N ALA A 85 0.66 -21.88 -6.71
CA ALA A 85 1.72 -21.47 -7.64
C ALA A 85 2.74 -22.58 -7.87
N LYS A 86 3.16 -23.27 -6.79
CA LYS A 86 4.04 -24.44 -6.91
C LYS A 86 3.40 -25.56 -7.72
N GLU A 87 2.14 -25.91 -7.42
CA GLU A 87 1.42 -27.00 -8.08
C GLU A 87 1.14 -26.70 -9.55
N ALA A 88 0.77 -25.45 -9.87
CA ALA A 88 0.59 -24.97 -11.23
C ALA A 88 1.90 -24.72 -11.99
N LYS A 89 3.06 -24.89 -11.33
CA LYS A 89 4.41 -24.66 -11.88
C LYS A 89 4.61 -23.22 -12.36
N ILE A 90 4.09 -22.25 -11.60
CA ILE A 90 4.28 -20.83 -11.89
C ILE A 90 5.76 -20.48 -11.75
N PRO A 91 6.41 -19.95 -12.81
CA PRO A 91 7.85 -19.68 -12.77
C PRO A 91 8.23 -18.50 -11.88
N ARG A 92 7.33 -17.49 -11.73
CA ARG A 92 7.63 -16.25 -11.01
C ARG A 92 6.44 -15.71 -10.21
N VAL A 93 6.70 -15.30 -8.97
CA VAL A 93 5.70 -14.67 -8.08
C VAL A 93 6.13 -13.25 -7.73
N ILE A 94 5.26 -12.27 -8.00
CA ILE A 94 5.42 -10.88 -7.56
C ILE A 94 4.48 -10.64 -6.38
N TYR A 95 5.06 -10.35 -5.22
CA TYR A 95 4.32 -10.21 -3.96
C TYR A 95 4.24 -8.75 -3.52
N THR A 96 3.04 -8.27 -3.24
CA THR A 96 2.83 -6.92 -2.70
C THR A 96 2.91 -6.91 -1.18
N SER A 97 4.06 -6.50 -0.67
CA SER A 97 4.24 -6.22 0.76
C SER A 97 3.99 -4.74 1.09
N SER A 98 4.84 -4.13 1.88
CA SER A 98 4.77 -2.71 2.28
C SER A 98 6.09 -2.26 2.91
N VAL A 99 6.40 -0.97 2.89
CA VAL A 99 7.46 -0.39 3.74
C VAL A 99 7.21 -0.62 5.24
N ALA A 100 5.98 -0.99 5.63
CA ALA A 100 5.68 -1.44 6.99
C ALA A 100 6.47 -2.70 7.39
N ALA A 101 6.89 -3.54 6.44
CA ALA A 101 7.75 -4.70 6.67
C ALA A 101 9.24 -4.35 6.67
N ILE A 102 9.64 -3.22 6.07
CA ILE A 102 11.01 -2.67 6.16
C ILE A 102 11.23 -2.04 7.54
N GLY A 103 10.31 -1.19 7.96
CA GLY A 103 10.34 -0.54 9.24
C GLY A 103 10.85 0.90 9.21
N SER A 104 10.92 1.48 10.42
CA SER A 104 11.29 2.89 10.63
C SER A 104 12.51 3.08 11.53
N LEU A 105 13.16 2.01 11.96
CA LEU A 105 14.33 2.02 12.81
C LEU A 105 15.56 1.41 12.11
N PRO A 106 16.77 1.82 12.51
CA PRO A 106 17.08 2.91 13.42
C PRO A 106 16.79 4.27 12.80
N LYS A 107 16.40 5.24 13.64
CA LYS A 107 16.16 6.61 13.20
C LYS A 107 17.46 7.28 12.77
N GLY A 108 17.40 8.11 11.72
CA GLY A 108 18.54 8.87 11.19
C GLY A 108 19.37 8.10 10.15
N ARG A 109 19.23 6.77 10.07
CA ARG A 109 19.84 5.97 9.01
C ARG A 109 18.84 5.74 7.87
N GLU A 110 19.30 5.77 6.63
CA GLU A 110 18.52 5.32 5.49
C GLU A 110 18.31 3.81 5.57
N LYS A 111 17.05 3.35 5.45
CA LYS A 111 16.67 1.93 5.39
C LYS A 111 16.69 1.45 3.95
N THR A 112 17.15 0.23 3.78
CA THR A 112 17.24 -0.46 2.49
C THR A 112 16.43 -1.76 2.51
N GLU A 113 16.50 -2.49 1.45
CA GLU A 113 15.83 -3.80 1.30
C GLU A 113 16.33 -4.87 2.28
N GLU A 114 17.50 -4.68 2.88
CA GLU A 114 18.06 -5.57 3.92
C GLU A 114 17.37 -5.41 5.29
N ASP A 115 16.68 -4.28 5.48
CA ASP A 115 16.05 -3.96 6.76
C ASP A 115 14.73 -4.71 6.94
N TRP A 116 14.49 -5.08 8.20
CA TRP A 116 13.23 -5.68 8.61
C TRP A 116 12.62 -4.95 9.80
N GLN A 117 11.29 -4.83 9.75
CA GLN A 117 10.53 -4.24 10.83
C GLN A 117 10.72 -5.02 12.14
N THR A 118 11.11 -4.30 13.19
CA THR A 118 11.30 -4.85 14.54
C THR A 118 10.21 -4.42 15.52
N LEU A 119 9.39 -3.41 15.16
CA LEU A 119 8.33 -2.89 16.01
C LEU A 119 7.00 -3.57 15.68
N ARG A 120 6.30 -4.04 16.67
CA ARG A 120 4.91 -4.52 16.57
C ARG A 120 3.95 -3.35 16.86
N SER A 121 4.03 -2.29 16.04
CA SER A 121 3.37 -1.01 16.32
C SER A 121 1.86 -1.02 16.03
N SER A 122 1.44 -1.79 15.03
CA SER A 122 0.03 -1.94 14.65
C SER A 122 -0.24 -3.35 14.12
N PRO A 123 -1.52 -3.80 14.09
CA PRO A 123 -1.90 -5.06 13.46
C PRO A 123 -1.45 -5.17 12.00
N TYR A 124 -1.61 -4.09 11.25
CA TYR A 124 -1.17 -4.03 9.85
C TYR A 124 0.34 -4.23 9.70
N THR A 125 1.14 -3.54 10.53
CA THR A 125 2.61 -3.69 10.53
C THR A 125 3.02 -5.14 10.82
N VAL A 126 2.38 -5.77 11.80
CA VAL A 126 2.63 -7.17 12.13
C VAL A 126 2.25 -8.08 10.97
N ALA A 127 1.04 -7.92 10.42
CA ALA A 127 0.55 -8.73 9.32
C ALA A 127 1.47 -8.65 8.08
N LYS A 128 1.88 -7.44 7.68
CA LYS A 128 2.77 -7.26 6.53
C LYS A 128 4.16 -7.85 6.75
N THR A 129 4.69 -7.73 7.96
CA THR A 129 6.00 -8.31 8.30
C THR A 129 5.96 -9.83 8.34
N GLU A 130 4.94 -10.40 8.98
CA GLU A 130 4.83 -11.86 9.13
C GLU A 130 4.47 -12.52 7.79
N SER A 131 3.53 -11.96 7.03
CA SER A 131 3.17 -12.54 5.73
C SER A 131 4.29 -12.43 4.69
N GLU A 132 5.10 -11.37 4.72
CA GLU A 132 6.26 -11.30 3.84
C GLU A 132 7.34 -12.32 4.22
N ARG A 133 7.61 -12.52 5.52
CA ARG A 133 8.52 -13.57 5.98
C ARG A 133 8.03 -14.95 5.56
N LEU A 134 6.73 -15.22 5.74
CA LEU A 134 6.10 -16.46 5.30
C LEU A 134 6.23 -16.64 3.79
N ALA A 135 6.05 -15.58 2.99
CA ALA A 135 6.24 -15.63 1.54
C ALA A 135 7.67 -16.09 1.16
N TRP A 136 8.69 -15.55 1.83
CA TRP A 136 10.08 -15.96 1.64
C TRP A 136 10.35 -17.42 2.06
N GLU A 137 9.77 -17.86 3.19
CA GLU A 137 9.87 -19.25 3.66
C GLU A 137 9.24 -20.21 2.64
N LEU A 138 8.04 -19.90 2.14
CA LEU A 138 7.34 -20.70 1.14
C LEU A 138 8.05 -20.68 -0.21
N ALA A 139 8.56 -19.53 -0.65
CA ALA A 139 9.32 -19.43 -1.88
C ALA A 139 10.56 -20.32 -1.84
N LYS A 140 11.31 -20.28 -0.74
CA LYS A 140 12.47 -21.18 -0.53
C LYS A 140 12.05 -22.65 -0.49
N LYS A 141 10.95 -22.97 0.21
CA LYS A 141 10.46 -24.36 0.33
C LYS A 141 10.02 -24.95 -1.00
N TYR A 142 9.43 -24.11 -1.87
CA TYR A 142 8.82 -24.53 -3.13
C TYR A 142 9.68 -24.22 -4.36
N ASP A 143 10.86 -23.65 -4.17
CA ASP A 143 11.78 -23.21 -5.23
C ASP A 143 11.12 -22.25 -6.23
N LEU A 144 10.47 -21.20 -5.71
CA LEU A 144 9.78 -20.18 -6.51
C LEU A 144 10.65 -18.93 -6.66
N ASP A 145 10.75 -18.35 -7.87
CA ASP A 145 11.31 -17.01 -8.10
C ASP A 145 10.37 -15.95 -7.50
N LEU A 146 10.66 -15.54 -6.26
CA LEU A 146 9.88 -14.56 -5.54
C LEU A 146 10.54 -13.18 -5.62
N ARG A 147 9.74 -12.18 -6.03
CA ARG A 147 10.12 -10.76 -6.02
C ARG A 147 9.10 -9.97 -5.24
N VAL A 148 9.56 -9.13 -4.33
CA VAL A 148 8.69 -8.44 -3.37
C VAL A 148 8.73 -6.94 -3.61
N ILE A 149 7.57 -6.34 -3.80
CA ILE A 149 7.40 -4.89 -3.87
C ILE A 149 6.95 -4.39 -2.49
N ASN A 150 7.68 -3.39 -1.96
CA ASN A 150 7.40 -2.75 -0.67
C ASN A 150 6.98 -1.27 -0.90
N PRO A 151 5.71 -0.99 -1.24
CA PRO A 151 5.26 0.37 -1.47
C PRO A 151 5.19 1.19 -0.18
N GLY A 152 5.38 2.51 -0.31
CA GLY A 152 4.98 3.51 0.66
C GLY A 152 3.46 3.70 0.71
N GLY A 153 3.00 4.82 1.22
CA GLY A 153 1.61 5.25 1.10
C GLY A 153 1.27 5.52 -0.35
N VAL A 154 0.39 4.70 -0.92
CA VAL A 154 0.01 4.80 -2.33
C VAL A 154 -1.02 5.91 -2.50
N LEU A 155 -0.70 6.88 -3.36
CA LEU A 155 -1.53 8.02 -3.72
C LEU A 155 -1.88 7.97 -5.22
N GLY A 156 -2.83 8.81 -5.65
CA GLY A 156 -3.33 8.87 -7.02
C GLY A 156 -4.80 8.54 -7.11
N GLY A 157 -5.35 8.52 -8.31
CA GLY A 157 -6.75 8.23 -8.59
C GLY A 157 -7.06 6.74 -8.78
N GLY A 158 -8.31 6.45 -9.24
CA GLY A 158 -8.75 5.11 -9.63
C GLY A 158 -9.15 4.19 -8.47
N PHE A 159 -9.35 4.70 -7.27
CA PHE A 159 -9.89 3.91 -6.16
C PHE A 159 -11.41 4.00 -6.09
N VAL A 160 -12.08 2.85 -5.90
CA VAL A 160 -13.54 2.78 -5.69
C VAL A 160 -13.92 3.20 -4.27
N LYS A 161 -13.05 2.90 -3.30
CA LYS A 161 -13.20 3.31 -1.89
C LYS A 161 -11.89 3.87 -1.38
N PRO A 162 -11.92 4.96 -0.59
CA PRO A 162 -10.73 5.47 0.07
C PRO A 162 -10.04 4.37 0.88
N THR A 163 -8.75 4.23 0.67
CA THR A 163 -7.87 3.37 1.47
C THR A 163 -7.29 4.18 2.63
N PRO A 164 -6.74 3.54 3.68
CA PRO A 164 -6.08 4.25 4.78
C PRO A 164 -4.94 5.20 4.36
N SER A 165 -4.40 5.06 3.15
CA SER A 165 -3.38 5.98 2.61
C SER A 165 -3.97 7.30 2.13
N VAL A 166 -5.25 7.35 1.78
CA VAL A 166 -5.92 8.52 1.18
C VAL A 166 -7.15 8.98 1.97
N ASP A 167 -7.61 8.23 2.98
CA ASP A 167 -8.85 8.48 3.72
C ASP A 167 -8.87 9.80 4.52
N TYR A 168 -7.70 10.42 4.72
CA TYR A 168 -7.58 11.72 5.38
C TYR A 168 -7.67 12.92 4.39
N PHE A 169 -7.62 12.67 3.08
CA PHE A 169 -7.67 13.74 2.08
C PHE A 169 -8.96 14.56 2.11
N PRO A 170 -10.17 13.97 2.19
CA PRO A 170 -11.40 14.74 2.31
C PRO A 170 -11.39 15.70 3.51
N ASP A 171 -10.85 15.25 4.65
CA ASP A 171 -10.74 16.08 5.85
C ASP A 171 -9.70 17.18 5.68
N ALA A 172 -8.58 16.89 4.97
CA ALA A 172 -7.58 17.88 4.60
C ALA A 172 -8.14 18.94 3.65
N ILE A 173 -8.85 18.54 2.60
CA ILE A 173 -9.45 19.43 1.59
C ILE A 173 -10.50 20.35 2.24
N GLN A 174 -11.34 19.78 3.13
CA GLN A 174 -12.42 20.51 3.80
C GLN A 174 -11.96 21.33 5.01
N GLY A 175 -10.69 21.23 5.41
CA GLY A 175 -10.13 21.95 6.55
C GLY A 175 -10.68 21.47 7.92
N LYS A 176 -11.08 20.19 8.01
CA LYS A 176 -11.62 19.65 9.27
C LYS A 176 -10.60 19.53 10.38
N PHE A 177 -9.31 19.51 10.06
CA PHE A 177 -8.27 19.67 11.07
C PHE A 177 -7.62 21.05 10.96
N PRO A 178 -7.58 21.83 12.05
CA PRO A 178 -7.12 23.21 12.02
C PRO A 178 -5.62 23.36 11.77
N LEU A 179 -4.85 22.34 12.10
CA LEU A 179 -3.39 22.29 11.97
C LEU A 179 -2.93 20.96 11.36
N ALA A 180 -2.02 21.01 10.41
CA ALA A 180 -1.48 19.84 9.76
C ALA A 180 -0.36 19.17 10.60
N PRO A 181 -0.45 17.87 10.91
CA PRO A 181 0.58 17.21 11.70
C PRO A 181 1.85 16.95 10.87
N LYS A 182 3.03 17.15 11.47
CA LYS A 182 4.33 16.75 10.88
C LYS A 182 4.61 15.27 11.09
N ILE A 183 3.65 14.42 10.69
CA ILE A 183 3.81 12.96 10.71
C ILE A 183 4.49 12.54 9.41
N PRO A 184 5.64 11.84 9.48
CA PRO A 184 6.32 11.35 8.29
C PRO A 184 5.46 10.33 7.54
N ILE A 185 5.35 10.50 6.23
CA ILE A 185 4.69 9.57 5.32
C ILE A 185 5.59 9.38 4.08
N PRO A 186 6.13 8.19 3.84
CA PRO A 186 6.75 7.89 2.57
C PRO A 186 5.64 7.63 1.55
N VAL A 187 5.64 8.31 0.43
CA VAL A 187 4.57 8.19 -0.57
C VAL A 187 5.09 7.81 -1.94
N VAL A 188 4.19 7.24 -2.75
CA VAL A 188 4.43 6.84 -4.13
C VAL A 188 3.13 6.94 -4.92
N HIS A 189 3.21 7.21 -6.23
CA HIS A 189 2.05 7.21 -7.11
C HIS A 189 1.59 5.78 -7.44
N VAL A 190 0.28 5.54 -7.55
CA VAL A 190 -0.29 4.21 -7.87
C VAL A 190 0.23 3.66 -9.20
N ARG A 191 0.40 4.53 -10.22
CA ARG A 191 0.99 4.14 -11.52
C ARG A 191 2.42 3.64 -11.39
N ASP A 192 3.21 4.23 -10.50
CA ASP A 192 4.58 3.78 -10.25
C ASP A 192 4.60 2.43 -9.53
N VAL A 193 3.66 2.20 -8.59
CA VAL A 193 3.53 0.89 -7.94
C VAL A 193 3.18 -0.18 -8.99
N ALA A 194 2.22 0.07 -9.86
CA ALA A 194 1.86 -0.86 -10.95
C ALA A 194 3.05 -1.10 -11.89
N ARG A 195 3.78 -0.03 -12.28
CA ARG A 195 4.98 -0.12 -13.11
C ARG A 195 6.07 -0.94 -12.43
N ALA A 196 6.31 -0.74 -11.13
CA ALA A 196 7.28 -1.51 -10.37
C ALA A 196 6.97 -3.01 -10.32
N HIS A 197 5.68 -3.37 -10.14
CA HIS A 197 5.25 -4.77 -10.22
C HIS A 197 5.54 -5.37 -11.60
N ARG A 198 5.13 -4.68 -12.66
CA ARG A 198 5.39 -5.13 -14.04
C ARG A 198 6.89 -5.25 -14.32
N ARG A 199 7.68 -4.24 -13.98
CA ARG A 199 9.13 -4.26 -14.19
C ARG A 199 9.83 -5.36 -13.37
N ALA A 200 9.38 -5.60 -12.13
CA ALA A 200 9.89 -6.70 -11.34
C ALA A 200 9.57 -8.07 -11.97
N PHE A 201 8.52 -8.20 -12.76
CA PHE A 201 8.22 -9.40 -13.52
C PHE A 201 9.06 -9.52 -14.80
N GLU A 202 9.23 -8.41 -15.54
CA GLU A 202 9.85 -8.39 -16.87
C GLU A 202 11.39 -8.40 -16.84
N VAL A 203 12.02 -7.80 -15.83
CA VAL A 203 13.47 -7.68 -15.73
C VAL A 203 14.05 -8.96 -15.14
N ASP A 204 14.85 -9.67 -15.91
CA ASP A 204 15.39 -10.97 -15.48
C ASP A 204 16.36 -10.85 -14.29
N GLU A 205 17.14 -9.76 -14.23
CA GLU A 205 18.08 -9.48 -13.15
C GLU A 205 17.40 -8.99 -11.86
N ALA A 206 16.08 -8.74 -11.91
CA ALA A 206 15.36 -8.33 -10.71
C ALA A 206 15.24 -9.49 -9.72
N GLU A 207 15.71 -9.29 -8.50
CA GLU A 207 15.64 -10.28 -7.43
C GLU A 207 15.37 -9.64 -6.07
N GLY A 208 14.76 -10.38 -5.17
CA GLY A 208 14.60 -9.98 -3.80
C GLY A 208 13.51 -8.93 -3.60
N ARG A 209 13.76 -7.99 -2.68
CA ARG A 209 12.83 -6.92 -2.27
C ARG A 209 13.12 -5.63 -3.04
N PHE A 210 12.09 -4.79 -3.24
CA PHE A 210 12.19 -3.47 -3.85
C PHE A 210 11.36 -2.45 -3.08
N ILE A 211 12.01 -1.47 -2.45
CA ILE A 211 11.34 -0.35 -1.80
C ILE A 211 10.86 0.63 -2.86
N VAL A 212 9.55 0.86 -2.88
CA VAL A 212 8.86 1.73 -3.83
C VAL A 212 8.23 2.90 -3.06
N ALA A 213 9.08 3.84 -2.65
CA ALA A 213 8.73 5.00 -1.82
C ALA A 213 9.67 6.18 -2.11
N PRO A 214 9.67 6.73 -3.35
CA PRO A 214 10.63 7.75 -3.78
C PRO A 214 10.51 9.06 -2.99
N HIS A 215 9.31 9.40 -2.51
CA HIS A 215 9.06 10.64 -1.76
C HIS A 215 9.21 10.41 -0.26
N LYS A 216 10.41 9.97 0.14
CA LYS A 216 10.77 9.85 1.56
C LYS A 216 10.81 11.22 2.26
N ASN A 217 10.67 11.21 3.59
CA ASN A 217 10.71 12.42 4.43
C ASN A 217 9.62 13.46 4.18
N LYS A 218 8.59 13.15 3.38
CA LYS A 218 7.38 13.96 3.30
C LYS A 218 6.52 13.77 4.54
N THR A 219 5.71 14.77 4.86
CA THR A 219 4.80 14.75 6.02
C THR A 219 3.38 15.07 5.59
N ILE A 220 2.40 14.78 6.43
CA ILE A 220 1.00 15.23 6.21
C ILE A 220 0.94 16.76 6.06
N ALA A 221 1.81 17.51 6.77
CA ALA A 221 1.90 18.96 6.59
C ALA A 221 2.38 19.37 5.19
N ASP A 222 3.27 18.57 4.56
CA ASP A 222 3.67 18.79 3.18
C ASP A 222 2.54 18.50 2.20
N VAL A 223 1.76 17.43 2.44
CA VAL A 223 0.55 17.14 1.65
C VAL A 223 -0.42 18.32 1.72
N CYS A 224 -0.77 18.80 2.92
CA CYS A 224 -1.68 19.92 3.09
C CYS A 224 -1.16 21.22 2.43
N ARG A 225 0.15 21.46 2.44
CA ARG A 225 0.76 22.59 1.76
C ARG A 225 0.59 22.46 0.24
N THR A 226 0.94 21.31 -0.34
CA THR A 226 0.82 21.05 -1.78
C THR A 226 -0.64 21.10 -2.25
N ILE A 227 -1.60 20.60 -1.46
CA ILE A 227 -3.03 20.77 -1.76
C ILE A 227 -3.37 22.25 -1.93
N ARG A 228 -2.98 23.14 -0.99
CA ARG A 228 -3.27 24.58 -1.10
C ARG A 228 -2.58 25.28 -2.27
N GLU A 229 -1.38 24.84 -2.60
CA GLU A 229 -0.62 25.40 -3.72
C GLU A 229 -1.28 25.08 -5.07
N GLN A 230 -1.82 23.87 -5.22
CA GLN A 230 -2.47 23.41 -6.45
C GLN A 230 -3.98 23.71 -6.49
N PHE A 231 -4.66 23.72 -5.34
CA PHE A 231 -6.09 23.92 -5.19
C PHE A 231 -6.37 25.04 -4.15
N PRO A 232 -6.17 26.30 -4.53
CA PRO A 232 -6.27 27.46 -3.58
C PRO A 232 -7.66 27.64 -2.97
N GLU A 233 -8.71 27.11 -3.61
CA GLU A 233 -10.10 27.13 -3.15
C GLU A 233 -10.34 26.21 -1.96
N THR A 234 -9.45 25.25 -1.71
CA THR A 234 -9.60 24.31 -0.60
C THR A 234 -9.36 24.97 0.76
N LYS A 235 -9.93 24.39 1.81
CA LYS A 235 -9.74 24.84 3.20
C LYS A 235 -8.58 24.11 3.89
N SER A 236 -7.65 23.56 3.13
CA SER A 236 -6.54 22.76 3.66
C SER A 236 -5.72 23.55 4.69
N PRO A 237 -5.27 22.94 5.80
CA PRO A 237 -4.60 23.64 6.92
C PRO A 237 -3.39 24.46 6.49
N ARG A 238 -3.33 25.72 6.92
CA ARG A 238 -2.23 26.65 6.58
C ARG A 238 -0.99 26.43 7.44
N HIS A 239 -1.18 25.99 8.68
CA HIS A 239 -0.11 25.86 9.66
C HIS A 239 0.10 24.42 10.08
N ALA A 240 1.37 24.06 10.24
CA ALA A 240 1.74 22.76 10.79
C ALA A 240 1.71 22.81 12.32
N ILE A 241 1.21 21.72 12.94
CA ILE A 241 1.28 21.59 14.40
C ILE A 241 2.70 21.17 14.81
N PRO A 242 3.34 21.92 15.73
CA PRO A 242 4.60 21.53 16.33
C PRO A 242 4.46 20.19 17.10
N ARG A 243 5.52 19.37 17.09
CA ARG A 243 5.52 18.10 17.82
C ARG A 243 5.15 18.25 19.30
N SER A 244 5.60 19.33 19.91
CA SER A 244 5.30 19.66 21.33
C SER A 244 3.81 19.84 21.61
N LEU A 245 3.01 20.23 20.60
CA LEU A 245 1.56 20.43 20.72
C LEU A 245 0.73 19.23 20.26
N MET A 246 1.35 18.13 19.86
CA MET A 246 0.63 16.92 19.42
C MET A 246 -0.28 16.32 20.50
N PHE A 247 -0.07 16.66 21.79
CA PHE A 247 -0.97 16.24 22.85
C PHE A 247 -2.38 16.83 22.69
N ILE A 248 -2.52 18.02 22.05
CA ILE A 248 -3.82 18.65 21.76
C ILE A 248 -4.58 17.78 20.75
N VAL A 249 -3.90 17.28 19.69
CA VAL A 249 -4.52 16.40 18.71
C VAL A 249 -4.97 15.09 19.35
N VAL A 250 -4.16 14.52 20.25
CA VAL A 250 -4.52 13.30 21.01
C VAL A 250 -5.73 13.55 21.91
N PHE A 251 -5.81 14.72 22.54
CA PHE A 251 -6.94 15.09 23.40
C PHE A 251 -8.23 15.29 22.58
N GLN A 252 -8.12 15.99 21.43
CA GLN A 252 -9.24 16.16 20.51
C GLN A 252 -9.75 14.83 19.96
N ASP A 253 -8.85 13.93 19.52
CA ASP A 253 -9.19 12.58 19.08
C ASP A 253 -9.89 11.76 20.18
N TRP A 254 -9.44 11.93 21.44
CA TRP A 254 -10.08 11.29 22.58
C TRP A 254 -11.50 11.85 22.81
N LEU A 255 -11.68 13.15 22.76
CA LEU A 255 -12.97 13.82 22.93
C LEU A 255 -13.95 13.39 21.82
N MET A 256 -13.52 13.40 20.55
CA MET A 256 -14.34 12.96 19.42
C MET A 256 -14.72 11.47 19.55
N GLY A 257 -13.82 10.64 20.07
CA GLY A 257 -14.09 9.23 20.35
C GLY A 257 -15.19 9.00 21.37
N MET A 258 -15.40 9.93 22.32
CA MET A 258 -16.55 9.87 23.27
C MET A 258 -17.90 10.08 22.57
N PHE A 259 -17.92 10.72 21.41
CA PHE A 259 -19.10 10.90 20.57
C PHE A 259 -19.21 9.88 19.43
N GLY A 260 -18.47 8.76 19.51
CA GLY A 260 -18.57 7.65 18.57
C GLY A 260 -17.66 7.75 17.34
N ALA A 261 -16.80 8.78 17.25
CA ALA A 261 -15.81 8.86 16.16
C ALA A 261 -14.70 7.80 16.34
N GLU A 262 -14.24 7.24 15.22
CA GLU A 262 -13.09 6.31 15.22
C GLU A 262 -11.81 7.03 15.66
N ARG A 263 -11.14 6.50 16.68
CA ARG A 263 -9.95 7.10 17.25
C ARG A 263 -8.70 6.73 16.45
N ARG A 264 -8.14 7.72 15.73
CA ARG A 264 -6.96 7.55 14.86
C ARG A 264 -5.67 8.08 15.48
N MET A 265 -5.76 9.10 16.31
CA MET A 265 -4.63 9.82 16.89
C MET A 265 -4.42 9.50 18.38
N THR A 266 -4.42 8.23 18.73
CA THR A 266 -4.17 7.79 20.11
C THR A 266 -2.73 8.12 20.55
N ARG A 267 -2.49 8.21 21.87
CA ARG A 267 -1.13 8.41 22.43
C ARG A 267 -0.13 7.37 21.92
N LYS A 268 -0.57 6.11 21.75
CA LYS A 268 0.27 5.01 21.27
C LYS A 268 0.63 5.22 19.79
N ALA A 269 -0.35 5.59 18.96
CA ALA A 269 -0.14 5.88 17.54
C ALA A 269 0.83 7.05 17.35
N VAL A 270 0.58 8.18 18.02
CA VAL A 270 1.44 9.38 17.93
C VAL A 270 2.87 9.07 18.39
N LYS A 271 3.06 8.37 19.50
CA LYS A 271 4.39 7.92 19.92
C LYS A 271 5.05 7.03 18.86
N GLY A 272 4.29 6.15 18.23
CA GLY A 272 4.77 5.27 17.15
C GLY A 272 5.29 6.06 15.95
N TYR A 273 4.52 7.05 15.47
CA TYR A 273 4.92 7.90 14.33
C TYR A 273 6.23 8.67 14.54
N PHE A 274 6.53 9.05 15.77
CA PHE A 274 7.75 9.81 16.09
C PHE A 274 8.91 8.95 16.60
N LYS A 275 8.70 7.65 16.81
CA LYS A 275 9.76 6.74 17.28
C LYS A 275 10.80 6.47 16.19
N GLY A 276 10.36 6.38 14.96
CA GLY A 276 11.20 6.17 13.78
C GLY A 276 11.16 7.35 12.81
N ASP A 277 11.60 7.10 11.59
CA ASP A 277 11.50 8.02 10.45
C ASP A 277 11.11 7.28 9.15
N ALA A 278 10.84 8.03 8.10
CA ALA A 278 10.51 7.52 6.77
C ALA A 278 11.70 7.66 5.80
N ASN A 279 12.93 7.57 6.29
CA ASN A 279 14.13 7.65 5.47
C ASN A 279 14.41 6.28 4.83
N LEU A 280 13.78 6.04 3.67
CA LEU A 280 13.79 4.80 2.91
C LEU A 280 14.53 5.01 1.58
N SER A 281 15.29 4.02 1.12
CA SER A 281 15.98 4.07 -0.17
C SER A 281 15.16 3.36 -1.25
N SER A 282 14.78 4.06 -2.30
CA SER A 282 14.22 3.43 -3.52
C SER A 282 15.29 3.27 -4.61
N LYS A 283 16.57 3.35 -4.23
CA LYS A 283 17.69 3.30 -5.16
C LYS A 283 17.71 2.00 -5.97
N LYS A 284 17.53 0.85 -5.30
CA LYS A 284 17.49 -0.46 -5.96
C LYS A 284 16.36 -0.53 -7.01
N ALA A 285 15.15 -0.07 -6.66
CA ALA A 285 14.05 -0.03 -7.62
C ALA A 285 14.35 0.89 -8.81
N THR A 286 14.98 2.05 -8.58
CA THR A 286 15.39 2.96 -9.65
C THR A 286 16.41 2.30 -10.59
N GLU A 287 17.47 1.69 -10.04
CA GLU A 287 18.60 1.18 -10.82
C GLU A 287 18.28 -0.15 -11.50
N VAL A 288 17.67 -1.11 -10.77
CA VAL A 288 17.41 -2.46 -11.29
C VAL A 288 16.14 -2.52 -12.13
N LEU A 289 15.06 -1.89 -11.68
CA LEU A 289 13.78 -1.91 -12.41
C LEU A 289 13.68 -0.78 -13.45
N GLY A 290 14.66 0.14 -13.51
CA GLY A 290 14.63 1.28 -14.42
C GLY A 290 13.46 2.22 -14.13
N MET A 291 13.17 2.48 -12.85
CA MET A 291 12.02 3.28 -12.46
C MET A 291 12.28 4.78 -12.62
N GLU A 292 11.36 5.43 -13.31
CA GLU A 292 11.15 6.87 -13.30
C GLU A 292 9.91 7.17 -12.45
N TRP A 293 10.00 8.18 -11.58
CA TRP A 293 9.00 8.42 -10.56
C TRP A 293 8.12 9.63 -10.89
N GLU A 294 6.82 9.48 -10.72
CA GLU A 294 5.91 10.64 -10.72
C GLU A 294 6.29 11.60 -9.59
N SER A 295 6.12 12.91 -9.82
CA SER A 295 6.44 13.90 -8.81
C SER A 295 5.49 13.84 -7.61
N PHE A 296 5.92 14.34 -6.47
CA PHE A 296 5.07 14.43 -5.29
C PHE A 296 3.82 15.27 -5.55
N GLU A 297 3.97 16.32 -6.34
CA GLU A 297 2.90 17.24 -6.76
C GLU A 297 1.85 16.51 -7.60
N ILE A 298 2.26 15.62 -8.52
CA ILE A 298 1.35 14.77 -9.31
C ILE A 298 0.61 13.78 -8.40
N CYS A 299 1.31 13.15 -7.45
CA CYS A 299 0.66 12.25 -6.49
C CYS A 299 -0.50 12.95 -5.75
N ILE A 300 -0.27 14.19 -5.30
CA ILE A 300 -1.29 14.96 -4.58
C ILE A 300 -2.43 15.41 -5.49
N ARG A 301 -2.10 15.94 -6.68
CA ARG A 301 -3.10 16.41 -7.65
C ARG A 301 -4.07 15.29 -8.02
N ASP A 302 -3.55 14.17 -8.50
CA ASP A 302 -4.38 13.06 -8.98
C ASP A 302 -5.22 12.45 -7.84
N THR A 303 -4.73 12.52 -6.59
CA THR A 303 -5.52 12.10 -5.42
C THR A 303 -6.66 13.07 -5.10
N VAL A 304 -6.42 14.38 -5.15
CA VAL A 304 -7.46 15.41 -4.88
C VAL A 304 -8.53 15.37 -5.94
N GLU A 305 -8.15 15.27 -7.22
CA GLU A 305 -9.07 15.17 -8.36
C GLU A 305 -10.00 13.97 -8.20
N ALA A 306 -9.48 12.79 -7.80
CA ALA A 306 -10.28 11.59 -7.56
C ALA A 306 -11.29 11.68 -6.40
N PHE A 307 -11.19 12.68 -5.53
CA PHE A 307 -12.21 12.98 -4.53
C PHE A 307 -13.21 14.06 -4.96
N SER A 308 -13.01 14.65 -6.15
CA SER A 308 -13.87 15.69 -6.72
C SER A 308 -14.80 15.15 -7.80
N GLU A 309 -14.52 13.94 -8.29
CA GLU A 309 -15.37 13.14 -9.17
C GLU A 309 -16.44 12.39 -8.36
#